data_2e4461c90358fd75992bf98df38f28f0
#
_entry.id   2e4461c90358fd75992bf98df38f28f0
#
_cell.length_a   1.000
_cell.length_b   1.000
_cell.length_c   1.000
_cell.angle_alpha   90.00
_cell.angle_beta   90.00
_cell.angle_gamma   90.00
#
_symmetry.space_group_name_H-M   'P 1'
#
loop_
_entity.id
_entity.type
_entity.pdbx_description
1 polymer ?
#
loop_
_entity_poly.entity_id
_entity_poly.type
_entity_poly.pdbx_seq_one_letter_code
_entity_poly.pdbx_strand_id
1 'polypeptide(L)'
;MELTREEVAAPGRANLSQLLAALALGLVVFVGVPLWANDYWLNAILVPFLILSLAGLGLNFLTGFAGQLSLGAAAFMSVGAYATYNLLVRVPALPLAVDLLLGGAVSAAVGVLFGLPSLRIKGFYLIVSTLAAQFFVVWLFTRVSWFSNDDTSGVLSAPALAMGPWRIGTPASRYLFVLGVATLLFAFGVRLVRSELGRRWMAVRDMDTAASVIGIPVGRTKLLAFALSSFVLGIAGALWAFAYLGTVEPDGFNLNLSFQILFIIIIGGMGSIGGNFLGAAFVVLLPILLSNSAGALGALGIAEDQLQNLQKIVFGTLIIVFLVKEPDGLARLVQLAWQRWTAKEQE
;
A
#
# COMPACT_ATOMS: atom_id res chain seq x y z
N MET A 1 -1.50 33.82 -9.88
CA MET A 1 -1.39 32.37 -9.70
C MET A 1 -1.44 31.77 -11.10
N GLU A 2 -0.30 31.80 -11.79
CA GLU A 2 -0.14 31.30 -13.15
C GLU A 2 0.04 29.77 -13.09
N LEU A 3 -0.99 29.07 -13.50
CA LEU A 3 -0.90 27.64 -13.79
C LEU A 3 -0.05 27.50 -15.06
N THR A 4 1.16 27.05 -14.91
CA THR A 4 2.05 26.71 -16.00
C THR A 4 1.42 25.59 -16.84
N ARG A 5 1.18 25.88 -18.12
CA ARG A 5 0.55 25.03 -19.15
C ARG A 5 1.36 23.80 -19.59
N GLU A 6 2.28 23.28 -18.75
CA GLU A 6 3.25 22.27 -19.19
C GLU A 6 2.94 20.81 -18.82
N GLU A 7 1.82 20.48 -18.18
CA GLU A 7 1.56 19.08 -17.76
C GLU A 7 0.48 18.32 -18.55
N VAL A 8 0.06 18.81 -19.70
CA VAL A 8 -0.72 18.00 -20.64
C VAL A 8 0.14 17.67 -21.86
N ALA A 9 1.31 17.12 -21.64
CA ALA A 9 2.06 16.47 -22.70
C ALA A 9 1.31 15.19 -23.07
N ALA A 10 0.81 15.15 -24.32
CA ALA A 10 0.32 13.95 -24.96
C ALA A 10 1.34 12.80 -24.75
N PRO A 11 0.91 11.51 -24.68
CA PRO A 11 1.82 10.40 -24.52
C PRO A 11 2.76 10.36 -25.73
N GLY A 12 3.91 11.03 -25.59
CA GLY A 12 5.00 10.94 -26.54
C GLY A 12 5.37 9.45 -26.66
N ARG A 13 5.56 8.97 -27.87
CA ARG A 13 6.08 7.63 -28.17
C ARG A 13 7.29 7.43 -27.26
N ALA A 14 7.23 6.45 -26.37
CA ALA A 14 8.33 6.14 -25.47
C ALA A 14 9.60 6.01 -26.31
N ASN A 15 10.59 6.85 -26.06
CA ASN A 15 11.86 6.80 -26.78
C ASN A 15 12.47 5.41 -26.55
N LEU A 16 13.10 4.85 -27.58
CA LEU A 16 13.73 3.52 -27.50
C LEU A 16 14.62 3.38 -26.27
N SER A 17 15.32 4.45 -25.87
CA SER A 17 16.14 4.52 -24.65
C SER A 17 15.32 4.34 -23.36
N GLN A 18 14.13 4.92 -23.27
CA GLN A 18 13.23 4.75 -22.11
C GLN A 18 12.68 3.33 -22.02
N LEU A 19 12.38 2.72 -23.17
CA LEU A 19 11.93 1.34 -23.25
C LEU A 19 13.03 0.36 -22.87
N LEU A 20 14.25 0.58 -23.35
CA LEU A 20 15.44 -0.20 -22.97
C LEU A 20 15.77 -0.05 -21.49
N ALA A 21 15.70 1.16 -20.93
CA ALA A 21 15.90 1.40 -19.50
C ALA A 21 14.85 0.68 -18.63
N ALA A 22 13.58 0.71 -19.05
CA ALA A 22 12.51 0.00 -18.34
C ALA A 22 12.69 -1.52 -18.42
N LEU A 23 13.10 -2.05 -19.58
CA LEU A 23 13.41 -3.47 -19.74
C LEU A 23 14.62 -3.90 -18.91
N ALA A 24 15.69 -3.09 -18.91
CA ALA A 24 16.88 -3.35 -18.09
C ALA A 24 16.54 -3.34 -16.59
N LEU A 25 15.77 -2.35 -16.12
CA LEU A 25 15.28 -2.29 -14.73
C LEU A 25 14.43 -3.52 -14.41
N GLY A 26 13.51 -3.90 -15.30
CA GLY A 26 12.69 -5.10 -15.13
C GLY A 26 13.55 -6.35 -15.01
N LEU A 27 14.55 -6.52 -15.89
CA LEU A 27 15.46 -7.66 -15.86
C LEU A 27 16.27 -7.71 -14.56
N VAL A 28 16.78 -6.57 -14.09
CA VAL A 28 17.49 -6.50 -12.80
C VAL A 28 16.58 -6.89 -11.64
N VAL A 29 15.36 -6.39 -11.60
CA VAL A 29 14.43 -6.62 -10.48
C VAL A 29 13.87 -8.05 -10.51
N PHE A 30 13.54 -8.61 -11.68
CA PHE A 30 12.96 -9.95 -11.78
C PHE A 30 13.99 -11.09 -11.80
N VAL A 31 15.21 -10.83 -12.27
CA VAL A 31 16.25 -11.87 -12.43
C VAL A 31 17.46 -11.58 -11.53
N GLY A 32 17.97 -10.35 -11.56
CA GLY A 32 19.17 -9.98 -10.82
C GLY A 32 18.97 -10.09 -9.31
N VAL A 33 17.91 -9.48 -8.78
CA VAL A 33 17.64 -9.47 -7.33
C VAL A 33 17.47 -10.89 -6.76
N PRO A 34 16.66 -11.80 -7.33
CA PRO A 34 16.52 -13.16 -6.79
C PRO A 34 17.81 -13.99 -6.81
N LEU A 35 18.75 -13.68 -7.72
CA LEU A 35 20.02 -14.41 -7.83
C LEU A 35 21.10 -13.91 -6.86
N TRP A 36 21.06 -12.62 -6.50
CA TRP A 36 22.12 -11.97 -5.71
C TRP A 36 21.72 -11.67 -4.27
N ALA A 37 20.42 -11.52 -3.98
CA ALA A 37 19.92 -11.20 -2.67
C ALA A 37 19.88 -12.45 -1.77
N ASN A 38 20.34 -12.30 -0.53
CA ASN A 38 20.23 -13.32 0.50
C ASN A 38 18.78 -13.48 0.96
N ASP A 39 18.43 -14.63 1.55
CA ASP A 39 17.10 -14.92 2.08
C ASP A 39 16.59 -13.86 3.06
N TYR A 40 17.47 -13.25 3.84
CA TYR A 40 17.16 -12.13 4.73
C TYR A 40 16.66 -10.91 3.94
N TRP A 41 17.37 -10.50 2.89
CA TRP A 41 16.97 -9.35 2.05
C TRP A 41 15.64 -9.60 1.36
N LEU A 42 15.42 -10.80 0.86
CA LEU A 42 14.19 -11.18 0.18
C LEU A 42 13.00 -11.16 1.14
N ASN A 43 13.07 -11.89 2.27
CA ASN A 43 11.94 -12.07 3.18
C ASN A 43 11.71 -10.90 4.12
N ALA A 44 12.79 -10.31 4.69
CA ALA A 44 12.65 -9.30 5.74
C ALA A 44 12.58 -7.87 5.19
N ILE A 45 13.02 -7.62 3.95
CA ILE A 45 13.07 -6.26 3.40
C ILE A 45 12.22 -6.14 2.13
N LEU A 46 12.51 -6.91 1.09
CA LEU A 46 11.92 -6.72 -0.23
C LEU A 46 10.45 -7.14 -0.31
N VAL A 47 10.08 -8.28 0.31
CA VAL A 47 8.70 -8.74 0.33
C VAL A 47 7.81 -7.75 1.09
N PRO A 48 8.08 -7.36 2.36
CA PRO A 48 7.27 -6.36 3.04
C PRO A 48 7.30 -4.98 2.36
N PHE A 49 8.42 -4.57 1.78
CA PHE A 49 8.51 -3.35 1.00
C PHE A 49 7.53 -3.32 -0.18
N LEU A 50 7.47 -4.39 -0.97
CA LEU A 50 6.54 -4.48 -2.11
C LEU A 50 5.09 -4.49 -1.66
N ILE A 51 4.78 -5.25 -0.60
CA ILE A 51 3.41 -5.35 -0.07
C ILE A 51 2.96 -4.02 0.52
N LEU A 52 3.80 -3.34 1.29
CA LEU A 52 3.49 -2.04 1.87
C LEU A 52 3.41 -0.94 0.80
N SER A 53 4.25 -1.01 -0.25
CA SER A 53 4.11 -0.14 -1.43
C SER A 53 2.75 -0.31 -2.09
N LEU A 54 2.30 -1.57 -2.22
CA LEU A 54 0.99 -1.89 -2.79
C LEU A 54 -0.16 -1.42 -1.89
N ALA A 55 -0.04 -1.61 -0.57
CA ALA A 55 -1.01 -1.08 0.38
C ALA A 55 -1.07 0.45 0.34
N GLY A 56 0.10 1.10 0.23
CA GLY A 56 0.21 2.54 -0.01
C GLY A 56 -0.50 2.98 -1.28
N LEU A 57 -0.35 2.23 -2.40
CA LEU A 57 -1.07 2.50 -3.64
C LEU A 57 -2.59 2.44 -3.43
N GLY A 58 -3.08 1.39 -2.76
CA GLY A 58 -4.50 1.23 -2.45
C GLY A 58 -5.04 2.42 -1.65
N LEU A 59 -4.37 2.79 -0.55
CA LEU A 59 -4.78 3.94 0.26
C LEU A 59 -4.64 5.26 -0.50
N ASN A 60 -3.65 5.40 -1.38
CA ASN A 60 -3.43 6.61 -2.17
C ASN A 60 -4.56 6.87 -3.17
N PHE A 61 -5.21 5.84 -3.72
CA PHE A 61 -6.42 6.04 -4.54
C PHE A 61 -7.52 6.77 -3.76
N LEU A 62 -7.70 6.41 -2.51
CA LEU A 62 -8.72 6.98 -1.65
C LEU A 62 -8.31 8.34 -1.09
N THR A 63 -7.13 8.42 -0.48
CA THR A 63 -6.68 9.62 0.24
C THR A 63 -6.01 10.62 -0.70
N GLY A 64 -5.06 10.19 -1.52
CA GLY A 64 -4.27 11.07 -2.37
C GLY A 64 -5.04 11.57 -3.60
N PHE A 65 -5.72 10.68 -4.31
CA PHE A 65 -6.42 11.05 -5.54
C PHE A 65 -7.87 11.47 -5.33
N ALA A 66 -8.62 10.83 -4.40
CA ALA A 66 -10.02 11.16 -4.15
C ALA A 66 -10.26 12.07 -2.93
N GLY A 67 -9.21 12.44 -2.18
CA GLY A 67 -9.26 13.38 -1.06
C GLY A 67 -10.01 12.87 0.17
N GLN A 68 -10.11 11.53 0.34
CA GLN A 68 -10.84 10.92 1.44
C GLN A 68 -9.88 10.25 2.42
N LEU A 69 -9.55 10.94 3.50
CA LEU A 69 -8.68 10.40 4.55
C LEU A 69 -9.33 9.19 5.23
N SER A 70 -8.56 8.11 5.35
CA SER A 70 -8.98 6.86 5.96
C SER A 70 -7.90 6.28 6.87
N LEU A 71 -8.31 5.82 8.07
CA LEU A 71 -7.48 5.06 9.01
C LEU A 71 -7.86 3.57 9.07
N GLY A 72 -8.68 3.10 8.13
CA GLY A 72 -9.13 1.71 8.05
C GLY A 72 -8.33 0.83 7.09
N ALA A 73 -7.13 1.22 6.68
CA ALA A 73 -6.36 0.49 5.68
C ALA A 73 -6.09 -0.97 6.10
N ALA A 74 -5.64 -1.19 7.34
CA ALA A 74 -5.36 -2.54 7.85
C ALA A 74 -6.65 -3.36 8.03
N ALA A 75 -7.81 -2.73 8.30
CA ALA A 75 -9.09 -3.44 8.32
C ALA A 75 -9.43 -4.03 6.93
N PHE A 76 -9.27 -3.26 5.87
CA PHE A 76 -9.52 -3.76 4.52
C PHE A 76 -8.49 -4.82 4.10
N MET A 77 -7.24 -4.69 4.56
CA MET A 77 -6.22 -5.73 4.39
C MET A 77 -6.63 -7.03 5.09
N SER A 78 -7.09 -6.95 6.34
CA SER A 78 -7.51 -8.13 7.10
C SER A 78 -8.73 -8.81 6.46
N VAL A 79 -9.72 -8.04 5.98
CA VAL A 79 -10.86 -8.60 5.24
C VAL A 79 -10.40 -9.41 4.03
N GLY A 80 -9.49 -8.87 3.24
CA GLY A 80 -8.93 -9.57 2.08
C GLY A 80 -8.16 -10.84 2.46
N ALA A 81 -7.34 -10.77 3.53
CA ALA A 81 -6.58 -11.92 4.03
C ALA A 81 -7.49 -13.06 4.52
N TYR A 82 -8.47 -12.74 5.37
CA TYR A 82 -9.44 -13.72 5.87
C TYR A 82 -10.34 -14.29 4.78
N ALA A 83 -10.77 -13.46 3.82
CA ALA A 83 -11.55 -13.91 2.68
C ALA A 83 -10.74 -14.90 1.82
N THR A 84 -9.49 -14.56 1.49
CA THR A 84 -8.59 -15.42 0.72
C THR A 84 -8.30 -16.72 1.48
N TYR A 85 -8.05 -16.66 2.80
CA TYR A 85 -7.85 -17.84 3.63
C TYR A 85 -9.05 -18.80 3.56
N ASN A 86 -10.26 -18.27 3.79
CA ASN A 86 -11.48 -19.09 3.78
C ASN A 86 -11.75 -19.69 2.40
N LEU A 87 -11.41 -18.99 1.31
CA LEU A 87 -11.52 -19.54 -0.05
C LEU A 87 -10.53 -20.68 -0.27
N LEU A 88 -9.26 -20.49 0.07
CA LEU A 88 -8.23 -21.54 -0.06
C LEU A 88 -8.53 -22.81 0.73
N VAL A 89 -9.09 -22.66 1.94
CA VAL A 89 -9.40 -23.82 2.80
C VAL A 89 -10.71 -24.52 2.39
N ARG A 90 -11.75 -23.75 2.03
CA ARG A 90 -13.09 -24.30 1.78
C ARG A 90 -13.37 -24.64 0.32
N VAL A 91 -12.65 -24.01 -0.61
CA VAL A 91 -12.82 -24.21 -2.06
C VAL A 91 -11.46 -24.49 -2.72
N PRO A 92 -10.79 -25.61 -2.38
CA PRO A 92 -9.42 -25.90 -2.82
C PRO A 92 -9.28 -26.13 -4.34
N ALA A 93 -10.40 -26.14 -5.07
CA ALA A 93 -10.41 -26.25 -6.54
C ALA A 93 -10.06 -24.93 -7.26
N LEU A 94 -10.07 -23.79 -6.55
CA LEU A 94 -9.80 -22.49 -7.15
C LEU A 94 -8.28 -22.25 -7.30
N PRO A 95 -7.85 -21.67 -8.42
CA PRO A 95 -6.46 -21.20 -8.54
C PRO A 95 -6.18 -20.04 -7.60
N LEU A 96 -4.99 -19.99 -7.00
CA LEU A 96 -4.55 -18.93 -6.08
C LEU A 96 -4.81 -17.50 -6.60
N ALA A 97 -4.62 -17.26 -7.91
CA ALA A 97 -4.89 -15.96 -8.51
C ALA A 97 -6.36 -15.55 -8.40
N VAL A 98 -7.28 -16.52 -8.53
CA VAL A 98 -8.73 -16.28 -8.37
C VAL A 98 -9.06 -16.02 -6.91
N ASP A 99 -8.47 -16.77 -5.97
CA ASP A 99 -8.67 -16.54 -4.54
C ASP A 99 -8.24 -15.13 -4.11
N LEU A 100 -7.09 -14.64 -4.61
CA LEU A 100 -6.63 -13.28 -4.37
C LEU A 100 -7.59 -12.23 -4.93
N LEU A 101 -8.08 -12.43 -6.16
CA LEU A 101 -9.02 -11.51 -6.79
C LEU A 101 -10.37 -11.49 -6.05
N LEU A 102 -10.87 -12.65 -5.65
CA LEU A 102 -12.10 -12.75 -4.86
C LEU A 102 -11.93 -12.17 -3.46
N GLY A 103 -10.79 -12.41 -2.79
CA GLY A 103 -10.46 -11.78 -1.52
C GLY A 103 -10.43 -10.25 -1.63
N GLY A 104 -9.81 -9.73 -2.70
CA GLY A 104 -9.87 -8.31 -3.03
C GLY A 104 -11.30 -7.82 -3.30
N ALA A 105 -12.12 -8.58 -4.02
CA ALA A 105 -13.51 -8.22 -4.31
C ALA A 105 -14.38 -8.19 -3.04
N VAL A 106 -14.19 -9.14 -2.11
CA VAL A 106 -14.86 -9.12 -0.80
C VAL A 106 -14.44 -7.87 -0.02
N SER A 107 -13.14 -7.55 0.00
CA SER A 107 -12.65 -6.34 0.63
C SER A 107 -13.23 -5.07 -0.03
N ALA A 108 -13.39 -5.04 -1.36
CA ALA A 108 -14.03 -3.95 -2.07
C ALA A 108 -15.51 -3.79 -1.68
N ALA A 109 -16.25 -4.89 -1.55
CA ALA A 109 -17.65 -4.86 -1.11
C ALA A 109 -17.79 -4.29 0.31
N VAL A 110 -16.92 -4.72 1.23
CA VAL A 110 -16.84 -4.17 2.59
C VAL A 110 -16.42 -2.69 2.55
N GLY A 111 -15.46 -2.35 1.69
CA GLY A 111 -15.04 -0.96 1.48
C GLY A 111 -16.17 -0.06 1.00
N VAL A 112 -17.03 -0.54 0.09
CA VAL A 112 -18.23 0.19 -0.31
C VAL A 112 -19.18 0.37 0.87
N LEU A 113 -19.40 -0.66 1.67
CA LEU A 113 -20.27 -0.60 2.85
C LEU A 113 -19.81 0.49 3.84
N PHE A 114 -18.52 0.49 4.20
CA PHE A 114 -17.94 1.53 5.06
C PHE A 114 -17.73 2.87 4.34
N GLY A 115 -17.73 2.89 3.02
CA GLY A 115 -17.74 4.09 2.20
C GLY A 115 -19.10 4.80 2.13
N LEU A 116 -20.23 4.10 2.36
CA LEU A 116 -21.56 4.72 2.32
C LEU A 116 -21.71 5.92 3.27
N PRO A 117 -21.24 5.89 4.51
CA PRO A 117 -21.24 7.05 5.40
C PRO A 117 -20.52 8.26 4.79
N SER A 118 -19.46 8.05 3.99
CA SER A 118 -18.67 9.12 3.36
C SER A 118 -19.50 10.00 2.41
N LEU A 119 -20.64 9.52 1.95
CA LEU A 119 -21.56 10.29 1.12
C LEU A 119 -22.19 11.46 1.89
N ARG A 120 -22.35 11.31 3.20
CA ARG A 120 -22.97 12.31 4.08
C ARG A 120 -21.95 12.95 5.03
N ILE A 121 -20.86 12.27 5.31
CA ILE A 121 -19.85 12.65 6.31
C ILE A 121 -18.60 13.11 5.54
N LYS A 122 -18.03 14.26 5.92
CA LYS A 122 -16.84 14.84 5.29
C LYS A 122 -15.75 15.12 6.35
N GLY A 123 -14.52 15.20 5.88
CA GLY A 123 -13.39 15.62 6.71
C GLY A 123 -13.10 14.69 7.88
N PHE A 124 -12.93 15.25 9.07
CA PHE A 124 -12.53 14.53 10.26
C PHE A 124 -13.47 13.38 10.67
N TYR A 125 -14.77 13.57 10.51
CA TYR A 125 -15.76 12.52 10.86
C TYR A 125 -15.61 11.25 9.99
N LEU A 126 -15.13 11.38 8.76
CA LEU A 126 -14.85 10.23 7.91
C LEU A 126 -13.66 9.42 8.45
N ILE A 127 -12.63 10.10 8.96
CA ILE A 127 -11.48 9.44 9.61
C ILE A 127 -11.95 8.61 10.81
N VAL A 128 -12.81 9.20 11.67
CA VAL A 128 -13.38 8.49 12.83
C VAL A 128 -14.22 7.29 12.39
N SER A 129 -15.02 7.42 11.32
CA SER A 129 -15.83 6.31 10.79
C SER A 129 -14.96 5.14 10.30
N THR A 130 -13.86 5.41 9.57
CA THR A 130 -12.93 4.37 9.11
C THR A 130 -12.08 3.79 10.23
N LEU A 131 -11.79 4.57 11.28
CA LEU A 131 -11.17 4.08 12.50
C LEU A 131 -12.12 3.14 13.26
N ALA A 132 -13.41 3.47 13.35
CA ALA A 132 -14.41 2.58 13.93
C ALA A 132 -14.52 1.27 13.13
N ALA A 133 -14.45 1.33 11.79
CA ALA A 133 -14.38 0.14 10.94
C ALA A 133 -13.16 -0.73 11.26
N GLN A 134 -12.00 -0.13 11.55
CA GLN A 134 -10.79 -0.85 11.95
C GLN A 134 -11.03 -1.70 13.21
N PHE A 135 -11.58 -1.10 14.27
CA PHE A 135 -11.87 -1.82 15.52
C PHE A 135 -12.98 -2.85 15.34
N PHE A 136 -14.02 -2.52 14.57
CA PHE A 136 -15.13 -3.42 14.32
C PHE A 136 -14.67 -4.68 13.57
N VAL A 137 -13.85 -4.55 12.56
CA VAL A 137 -13.35 -5.69 11.75
C VAL A 137 -12.45 -6.59 12.59
N VAL A 138 -11.54 -6.02 13.40
CA VAL A 138 -10.70 -6.78 14.34
C VAL A 138 -11.57 -7.55 15.33
N TRP A 139 -12.56 -6.88 15.94
CA TRP A 139 -13.51 -7.51 16.84
C TRP A 139 -14.31 -8.63 16.17
N LEU A 140 -14.77 -8.41 14.93
CA LEU A 140 -15.54 -9.39 14.17
C LEU A 140 -14.74 -10.68 13.96
N PHE A 141 -13.49 -10.55 13.50
CA PHE A 141 -12.64 -11.72 13.22
C PHE A 141 -12.18 -12.44 14.48
N THR A 142 -12.11 -11.74 15.61
CA THR A 142 -11.80 -12.35 16.92
C THR A 142 -13.01 -13.07 17.52
N ARG A 143 -14.25 -12.57 17.28
CA ARG A 143 -15.46 -13.07 17.95
C ARG A 143 -16.20 -14.14 17.17
N VAL A 144 -16.15 -14.09 15.84
CA VAL A 144 -16.91 -15.02 14.99
C VAL A 144 -16.02 -16.17 14.54
N SER A 145 -16.17 -17.32 15.19
CA SER A 145 -15.36 -18.53 14.97
C SER A 145 -15.41 -19.07 13.53
N TRP A 146 -16.46 -18.70 12.79
CA TRP A 146 -16.55 -19.06 11.37
C TRP A 146 -15.37 -18.53 10.53
N PHE A 147 -14.86 -17.34 10.83
CA PHE A 147 -13.72 -16.76 10.12
C PHE A 147 -12.39 -17.42 10.50
N SER A 148 -12.27 -17.85 11.76
CA SER A 148 -11.10 -18.54 12.31
C SER A 148 -11.16 -20.07 12.12
N ASN A 149 -12.12 -20.57 11.36
CA ASN A 149 -12.33 -22.01 11.15
C ASN A 149 -12.39 -22.81 12.47
N ASP A 150 -13.08 -22.22 13.46
CA ASP A 150 -13.25 -22.74 14.83
C ASP A 150 -11.95 -22.95 15.63
N ASP A 151 -10.83 -22.32 15.19
CA ASP A 151 -9.59 -22.35 15.93
C ASP A 151 -9.68 -21.44 17.16
N THR A 152 -9.41 -22.01 18.34
CA THR A 152 -9.50 -21.32 19.62
C THR A 152 -8.31 -20.38 19.88
N SER A 153 -7.19 -20.56 19.17
CA SER A 153 -6.01 -19.71 19.31
C SER A 153 -6.14 -18.36 18.58
N GLY A 154 -7.06 -18.26 17.62
CA GLY A 154 -7.22 -17.09 16.76
C GLY A 154 -6.07 -16.88 15.77
N VAL A 155 -5.02 -17.70 15.83
CA VAL A 155 -3.86 -17.66 14.92
C VAL A 155 -3.98 -18.80 13.92
N LEU A 156 -4.26 -18.45 12.67
CA LEU A 156 -4.42 -19.41 11.60
C LEU A 156 -3.11 -19.56 10.84
N SER A 157 -2.59 -20.78 10.71
CA SER A 157 -1.45 -21.03 9.83
C SER A 157 -1.86 -20.79 8.37
N ALA A 158 -1.13 -19.94 7.68
CA ALA A 158 -1.39 -19.69 6.26
C ALA A 158 -1.10 -20.96 5.44
N PRO A 159 -2.03 -21.42 4.60
CA PRO A 159 -1.78 -22.55 3.71
C PRO A 159 -0.59 -22.26 2.79
N ALA A 160 0.14 -23.31 2.42
CA ALA A 160 1.24 -23.16 1.50
C ALA A 160 0.74 -22.62 0.16
N LEU A 161 1.30 -21.51 -0.30
CA LEU A 161 0.97 -20.94 -1.58
C LEU A 161 1.41 -21.86 -2.71
N ALA A 162 0.49 -22.24 -3.57
CA ALA A 162 0.77 -23.07 -4.75
C ALA A 162 0.02 -22.53 -5.96
N MET A 163 0.69 -22.44 -7.10
CA MET A 163 0.12 -21.99 -8.36
C MET A 163 0.20 -23.16 -9.38
N GLY A 164 -0.78 -24.05 -9.31
CA GLY A 164 -0.74 -25.33 -10.04
C GLY A 164 0.43 -26.21 -9.54
N PRO A 165 1.33 -26.67 -10.42
CA PRO A 165 2.48 -27.48 -10.04
C PRO A 165 3.59 -26.66 -9.31
N TRP A 166 3.50 -25.34 -9.33
CA TRP A 166 4.54 -24.46 -8.76
C TRP A 166 4.26 -24.15 -7.30
N ARG A 167 5.08 -24.72 -6.40
CA ARG A 167 5.03 -24.42 -4.96
C ARG A 167 5.82 -23.16 -4.66
N ILE A 168 5.16 -22.16 -4.09
CA ILE A 168 5.75 -20.87 -3.69
C ILE A 168 6.28 -21.03 -2.24
N GLY A 169 7.34 -21.81 -2.07
CA GLY A 169 7.92 -22.14 -0.76
C GLY A 169 9.26 -21.47 -0.47
N THR A 170 10.05 -21.16 -1.53
CA THR A 170 11.37 -20.54 -1.37
C THR A 170 11.26 -19.01 -1.25
N PRO A 171 12.20 -18.33 -0.57
CA PRO A 171 12.22 -16.87 -0.48
C PRO A 171 12.17 -16.17 -1.85
N ALA A 172 12.92 -16.68 -2.82
CA ALA A 172 12.93 -16.17 -4.18
C ALA A 172 11.59 -16.33 -4.89
N SER A 173 10.90 -17.48 -4.72
CA SER A 173 9.58 -17.70 -5.33
C SER A 173 8.50 -16.80 -4.71
N ARG A 174 8.55 -16.55 -3.39
CA ARG A 174 7.66 -15.61 -2.70
C ARG A 174 7.88 -14.18 -3.21
N TYR A 175 9.13 -13.76 -3.30
CA TYR A 175 9.49 -12.45 -3.84
C TYR A 175 8.98 -12.26 -5.27
N LEU A 176 9.24 -13.21 -6.17
CA LEU A 176 8.79 -13.15 -7.56
C LEU A 176 7.28 -13.11 -7.68
N PHE A 177 6.57 -13.89 -6.87
CA PHE A 177 5.12 -13.88 -6.83
C PHE A 177 4.57 -12.52 -6.39
N VAL A 178 5.07 -11.99 -5.27
CA VAL A 178 4.66 -10.67 -4.76
C VAL A 178 5.01 -9.56 -5.75
N LEU A 179 6.20 -9.62 -6.35
CA LEU A 179 6.65 -8.67 -7.37
C LEU A 179 5.74 -8.71 -8.60
N GLY A 180 5.35 -9.90 -9.07
CA GLY A 180 4.44 -10.06 -10.21
C GLY A 180 3.07 -9.42 -9.93
N VAL A 181 2.46 -9.73 -8.77
CA VAL A 181 1.19 -9.14 -8.36
C VAL A 181 1.31 -7.62 -8.19
N ALA A 182 2.38 -7.15 -7.52
CA ALA A 182 2.62 -5.73 -7.34
C ALA A 182 2.77 -5.01 -8.68
N THR A 183 3.57 -5.53 -9.61
CA THR A 183 3.76 -4.94 -10.94
C THR A 183 2.45 -4.82 -11.71
N LEU A 184 1.61 -5.87 -11.69
CA LEU A 184 0.29 -5.85 -12.34
C LEU A 184 -0.62 -4.78 -11.74
N LEU A 185 -0.69 -4.69 -10.40
CA LEU A 185 -1.55 -3.73 -9.73
C LEU A 185 -1.01 -2.29 -9.82
N PHE A 186 0.30 -2.09 -9.84
CA PHE A 186 0.88 -0.77 -10.12
C PHE A 186 0.62 -0.33 -11.57
N ALA A 187 0.77 -1.23 -12.55
CA ALA A 187 0.42 -0.94 -13.94
C ALA A 187 -1.07 -0.59 -14.10
N PHE A 188 -1.94 -1.36 -13.42
CA PHE A 188 -3.37 -1.05 -13.32
C PHE A 188 -3.59 0.33 -12.69
N GLY A 189 -2.92 0.64 -11.59
CA GLY A 189 -3.03 1.92 -10.89
C GLY A 189 -2.63 3.11 -11.75
N VAL A 190 -1.51 3.01 -12.47
CA VAL A 190 -1.06 4.06 -13.41
C VAL A 190 -2.11 4.30 -14.50
N ARG A 191 -2.66 3.20 -15.05
CA ARG A 191 -3.71 3.30 -16.07
C ARG A 191 -4.99 3.92 -15.54
N LEU A 192 -5.37 3.51 -14.32
CA LEU A 192 -6.57 4.00 -13.62
C LEU A 192 -6.49 5.51 -13.35
N VAL A 193 -5.39 5.98 -12.78
CA VAL A 193 -5.20 7.40 -12.45
C VAL A 193 -5.19 8.27 -13.72
N ARG A 194 -4.63 7.78 -14.82
CA ARG A 194 -4.63 8.47 -16.12
C ARG A 194 -5.98 8.41 -16.85
N SER A 195 -6.90 7.55 -16.42
CA SER A 195 -8.23 7.41 -17.02
C SER A 195 -9.17 8.56 -16.65
N GLU A 196 -10.35 8.55 -17.23
CA GLU A 196 -11.42 9.50 -16.90
C GLU A 196 -11.82 9.41 -15.41
N LEU A 197 -11.79 8.19 -14.83
CA LEU A 197 -12.10 7.98 -13.41
C LEU A 197 -11.09 8.68 -12.50
N GLY A 198 -9.80 8.58 -12.81
CA GLY A 198 -8.76 9.29 -12.05
C GLY A 198 -8.93 10.82 -12.11
N ARG A 199 -9.26 11.36 -13.27
CA ARG A 199 -9.56 12.80 -13.41
C ARG A 199 -10.80 13.22 -12.60
N ARG A 200 -11.85 12.39 -12.57
CA ARG A 200 -13.04 12.63 -11.74
C ARG A 200 -12.70 12.62 -10.25
N TRP A 201 -11.81 11.71 -9.80
CA TRP A 201 -11.34 11.70 -8.42
C TRP A 201 -10.63 12.99 -8.05
N MET A 202 -9.68 13.45 -8.86
CA MET A 202 -8.97 14.71 -8.63
C MET A 202 -9.91 15.91 -8.60
N ALA A 203 -10.88 15.97 -9.50
CA ALA A 203 -11.90 17.03 -9.49
C ALA A 203 -12.75 17.04 -8.21
N VAL A 204 -13.14 15.86 -7.70
CA VAL A 204 -13.88 15.72 -6.43
C VAL A 204 -13.01 16.06 -5.24
N ARG A 205 -11.71 15.70 -5.27
CA ARG A 205 -10.74 16.04 -4.23
C ARG A 205 -10.57 17.55 -4.10
N ASP A 206 -10.40 18.23 -5.22
CA ASP A 206 -10.08 19.67 -5.23
C ASP A 206 -11.30 20.49 -4.83
N MET A 207 -12.49 20.21 -5.38
CA MET A 207 -13.73 20.88 -4.98
C MET A 207 -14.97 20.06 -5.37
N ASP A 208 -15.56 19.33 -4.42
CA ASP A 208 -16.70 18.44 -4.68
C ASP A 208 -17.98 19.18 -5.12
N THR A 209 -18.19 20.42 -4.67
CA THR A 209 -19.30 21.28 -5.11
C THR A 209 -19.15 21.69 -6.57
N ALA A 210 -17.97 22.15 -6.99
CA ALA A 210 -17.72 22.50 -8.39
C ALA A 210 -17.80 21.26 -9.30
N ALA A 211 -17.28 20.11 -8.86
CA ALA A 211 -17.39 18.84 -9.57
C ALA A 211 -18.87 18.47 -9.81
N SER A 212 -19.75 18.69 -8.84
CA SER A 212 -21.18 18.41 -8.98
C SER A 212 -21.87 19.32 -10.00
N VAL A 213 -21.48 20.59 -10.05
CA VAL A 213 -22.04 21.57 -11.01
C VAL A 213 -21.71 21.22 -12.46
N ILE A 214 -20.52 20.70 -12.72
CA ILE A 214 -20.12 20.24 -14.06
C ILE A 214 -20.63 18.83 -14.40
N GLY A 215 -21.52 18.24 -13.56
CA GLY A 215 -22.19 16.98 -13.83
C GLY A 215 -21.44 15.71 -13.37
N ILE A 216 -20.37 15.83 -12.57
CA ILE A 216 -19.67 14.65 -12.00
C ILE A 216 -20.52 14.08 -10.84
N PRO A 217 -20.90 12.78 -10.89
CA PRO A 217 -21.68 12.14 -9.82
C PRO A 217 -20.80 11.88 -8.60
N VAL A 218 -20.63 12.88 -7.73
CA VAL A 218 -19.70 12.89 -6.58
C VAL A 218 -19.84 11.64 -5.72
N GLY A 219 -21.08 11.24 -5.36
CA GLY A 219 -21.32 10.06 -4.53
C GLY A 219 -20.79 8.77 -5.15
N ARG A 220 -21.11 8.51 -6.42
CA ARG A 220 -20.61 7.31 -7.13
C ARG A 220 -19.09 7.35 -7.28
N THR A 221 -18.53 8.51 -7.54
CA THR A 221 -17.08 8.72 -7.68
C THR A 221 -16.34 8.40 -6.37
N LYS A 222 -16.88 8.82 -5.23
CA LYS A 222 -16.35 8.51 -3.89
C LYS A 222 -16.45 7.02 -3.57
N LEU A 223 -17.59 6.38 -3.81
CA LEU A 223 -17.75 4.94 -3.57
C LEU A 223 -16.84 4.08 -4.44
N LEU A 224 -16.63 4.47 -5.70
CA LEU A 224 -15.65 3.79 -6.56
C LEU A 224 -14.21 3.92 -6.04
N ALA A 225 -13.86 5.07 -5.44
CA ALA A 225 -12.57 5.23 -4.80
C ALA A 225 -12.43 4.28 -3.58
N PHE A 226 -13.45 4.15 -2.74
CA PHE A 226 -13.48 3.18 -1.65
C PHE A 226 -13.36 1.74 -2.16
N ALA A 227 -14.14 1.37 -3.18
CA ALA A 227 -14.13 0.02 -3.74
C ALA A 227 -12.75 -0.38 -4.27
N LEU A 228 -12.14 0.47 -5.10
CA LEU A 228 -10.86 0.18 -5.74
C LEU A 228 -9.69 0.26 -4.73
N SER A 229 -9.75 1.20 -3.79
CA SER A 229 -8.80 1.28 -2.68
C SER A 229 -8.82 0.00 -1.85
N SER A 230 -10.02 -0.40 -1.38
CA SER A 230 -10.19 -1.59 -0.55
C SER A 230 -9.89 -2.89 -1.32
N PHE A 231 -10.13 -2.93 -2.63
CA PHE A 231 -9.74 -4.05 -3.49
C PHE A 231 -8.22 -4.26 -3.46
N VAL A 232 -7.45 -3.21 -3.70
CA VAL A 232 -5.98 -3.28 -3.69
C VAL A 232 -5.45 -3.57 -2.29
N LEU A 233 -6.03 -2.93 -1.26
CA LEU A 233 -5.71 -3.21 0.14
C LEU A 233 -6.01 -4.66 0.52
N GLY A 234 -7.13 -5.22 0.05
CA GLY A 234 -7.48 -6.63 0.28
C GLY A 234 -6.46 -7.60 -0.29
N ILE A 235 -6.01 -7.37 -1.53
CA ILE A 235 -4.94 -8.17 -2.14
C ILE A 235 -3.63 -8.00 -1.38
N ALA A 236 -3.25 -6.75 -1.03
CA ALA A 236 -2.06 -6.49 -0.22
C ALA A 236 -2.13 -7.20 1.14
N GLY A 237 -3.31 -7.27 1.76
CA GLY A 237 -3.54 -7.98 3.01
C GLY A 237 -3.38 -9.50 2.88
N ALA A 238 -3.89 -10.09 1.82
CA ALA A 238 -3.65 -11.50 1.53
C ALA A 238 -2.15 -11.79 1.33
N LEU A 239 -1.44 -10.97 0.55
CA LEU A 239 0.00 -11.09 0.39
C LEU A 239 0.75 -10.90 1.73
N TRP A 240 0.30 -9.97 2.58
CA TRP A 240 0.89 -9.74 3.89
C TRP A 240 0.79 -10.96 4.79
N ALA A 241 -0.39 -11.60 4.86
CA ALA A 241 -0.61 -12.81 5.63
C ALA A 241 0.17 -14.01 5.07
N PHE A 242 0.04 -14.28 3.77
CA PHE A 242 0.53 -15.53 3.18
C PHE A 242 2.01 -15.50 2.77
N ALA A 243 2.50 -14.35 2.27
CA ALA A 243 3.87 -14.27 1.77
C ALA A 243 4.86 -13.74 2.81
N TYR A 244 4.40 -12.92 3.78
CA TYR A 244 5.27 -12.30 4.78
C TYR A 244 5.10 -12.90 6.18
N LEU A 245 3.90 -12.82 6.79
CA LEU A 245 3.69 -13.32 8.16
C LEU A 245 3.69 -14.84 8.25
N GLY A 246 3.16 -15.55 7.25
CA GLY A 246 2.90 -17.00 7.31
C GLY A 246 1.72 -17.37 8.20
N THR A 247 1.01 -16.39 8.75
CA THR A 247 -0.18 -16.53 9.60
C THR A 247 -1.25 -15.54 9.20
N VAL A 248 -2.51 -15.89 9.48
CA VAL A 248 -3.65 -14.98 9.39
C VAL A 248 -4.17 -14.79 10.81
N GLU A 249 -3.94 -13.62 11.36
CA GLU A 249 -4.32 -13.27 12.73
C GLU A 249 -4.76 -11.79 12.81
N PRO A 250 -5.72 -11.43 13.70
CA PRO A 250 -6.20 -10.06 13.81
C PRO A 250 -5.11 -9.07 14.20
N ASP A 251 -4.16 -9.49 15.05
CA ASP A 251 -3.06 -8.65 15.54
C ASP A 251 -2.06 -8.27 14.44
N GLY A 252 -1.94 -9.07 13.40
CA GLY A 252 -1.14 -8.75 12.21
C GLY A 252 -1.70 -7.58 11.38
N PHE A 253 -2.95 -7.17 11.64
CA PHE A 253 -3.66 -6.08 10.97
C PHE A 253 -4.10 -4.99 11.95
N ASN A 254 -3.25 -4.65 12.87
CA ASN A 254 -3.54 -3.67 13.91
C ASN A 254 -3.54 -2.22 13.39
N LEU A 255 -3.94 -1.29 14.26
CA LEU A 255 -4.00 0.13 13.92
C LEU A 255 -2.63 0.73 13.56
N ASN A 256 -1.53 0.21 14.12
CA ASN A 256 -0.19 0.67 13.78
C ASN A 256 0.14 0.43 12.30
N LEU A 257 -0.31 -0.70 11.72
CA LEU A 257 -0.18 -0.97 10.30
C LEU A 257 -0.95 0.06 9.46
N SER A 258 -2.17 0.45 9.87
CA SER A 258 -2.92 1.53 9.19
C SER A 258 -2.16 2.86 9.21
N PHE A 259 -1.53 3.21 10.33
CA PHE A 259 -0.68 4.40 10.43
C PHE A 259 0.56 4.28 9.55
N GLN A 260 1.23 3.13 9.53
CA GLN A 260 2.40 2.92 8.67
C GLN A 260 2.03 3.13 7.19
N ILE A 261 0.90 2.59 6.73
CA ILE A 261 0.44 2.77 5.35
C ILE A 261 0.08 4.24 5.07
N LEU A 262 -0.53 4.94 6.03
CA LEU A 262 -0.80 6.37 5.92
C LEU A 262 0.51 7.17 5.81
N PHE A 263 1.51 6.85 6.62
CA PHE A 263 2.82 7.50 6.56
C PHE A 263 3.54 7.27 5.24
N ILE A 264 3.40 6.07 4.65
CA ILE A 264 3.94 5.78 3.32
C ILE A 264 3.44 6.79 2.28
N ILE A 265 2.14 7.08 2.26
CA ILE A 265 1.59 8.00 1.26
C ILE A 265 1.87 9.46 1.59
N ILE A 266 1.98 9.83 2.87
CA ILE A 266 2.30 11.20 3.28
C ILE A 266 3.77 11.50 2.98
N ILE A 267 4.69 10.65 3.43
CA ILE A 267 6.13 10.82 3.21
C ILE A 267 6.48 10.67 1.73
N GLY A 268 5.85 9.70 1.05
CA GLY A 268 6.05 9.47 -0.37
C GLY A 268 5.53 10.60 -1.25
N GLY A 269 4.44 11.22 -0.84
CA GLY A 269 3.71 12.27 -1.55
C GLY A 269 2.31 11.81 -1.97
N MET A 270 1.29 12.42 -1.36
CA MET A 270 -0.12 12.15 -1.67
C MET A 270 -0.43 12.46 -3.13
N GLY A 271 -1.11 11.52 -3.82
CA GLY A 271 -1.42 11.66 -5.25
C GLY A 271 -0.27 11.29 -6.19
N SER A 272 0.85 10.78 -5.67
CA SER A 272 1.98 10.29 -6.47
C SER A 272 2.07 8.76 -6.39
N ILE A 273 1.98 8.06 -7.54
CA ILE A 273 2.15 6.60 -7.58
C ILE A 273 3.61 6.21 -7.33
N GLY A 274 4.56 6.94 -7.92
CA GLY A 274 6.00 6.71 -7.70
C GLY A 274 6.43 7.01 -6.26
N GLY A 275 5.80 8.00 -5.64
CA GLY A 275 6.03 8.36 -4.24
C GLY A 275 5.75 7.21 -3.26
N ASN A 276 4.79 6.34 -3.56
CA ASN A 276 4.50 5.18 -2.69
C ASN A 276 5.72 4.26 -2.50
N PHE A 277 6.54 4.08 -3.53
CA PHE A 277 7.77 3.29 -3.41
C PHE A 277 8.80 3.98 -2.50
N LEU A 278 8.95 5.30 -2.63
CA LEU A 278 9.86 6.06 -1.79
C LEU A 278 9.42 6.07 -0.33
N GLY A 279 8.12 6.28 -0.09
CA GLY A 279 7.55 6.22 1.25
C GLY A 279 7.64 4.83 1.88
N ALA A 280 7.37 3.77 1.12
CA ALA A 280 7.51 2.40 1.60
C ALA A 280 8.97 2.03 1.88
N ALA A 281 9.91 2.44 1.01
CA ALA A 281 11.33 2.26 1.26
C ALA A 281 11.75 2.95 2.57
N PHE A 282 11.30 4.18 2.78
CA PHE A 282 11.58 4.92 4.01
C PHE A 282 11.03 4.20 5.25
N VAL A 283 9.75 3.79 5.22
CA VAL A 283 9.08 3.14 6.36
C VAL A 283 9.68 1.76 6.68
N VAL A 284 10.14 1.02 5.68
CA VAL A 284 10.75 -0.32 5.88
C VAL A 284 12.21 -0.22 6.27
N LEU A 285 13.00 0.66 5.62
CA LEU A 285 14.44 0.73 5.85
C LEU A 285 14.80 1.50 7.12
N LEU A 286 14.03 2.53 7.50
CA LEU A 286 14.34 3.35 8.65
C LEU A 286 14.45 2.56 9.96
N PRO A 287 13.50 1.67 10.34
CA PRO A 287 13.63 0.85 11.53
C PRO A 287 14.87 -0.07 11.50
N ILE A 288 15.21 -0.61 10.32
CA ILE A 288 16.37 -1.48 10.14
C ILE A 288 17.68 -0.70 10.32
N LEU A 289 17.75 0.51 9.75
CA LEU A 289 18.92 1.38 9.93
C LEU A 289 19.09 1.79 11.39
N LEU A 290 18.00 2.14 12.06
CA LEU A 290 18.01 2.48 13.49
C LEU A 290 18.39 1.27 14.34
N SER A 291 17.87 0.07 14.03
CA SER A 291 18.24 -1.17 14.74
C SER A 291 19.72 -1.52 14.57
N ASN A 292 20.29 -1.37 13.38
CA ASN A 292 21.69 -1.60 13.13
C ASN A 292 22.61 -0.59 13.85
N SER A 293 22.17 0.66 13.96
CA SER A 293 22.88 1.69 14.74
C SER A 293 22.74 1.49 16.25
N ALA A 294 21.77 0.71 16.68
CA ALA A 294 21.53 0.35 18.08
C ALA A 294 22.65 -0.45 18.70
N GLY A 295 23.33 -1.32 17.94
CA GLY A 295 24.51 -2.02 18.39
C GLY A 295 25.66 -1.07 18.79
N ALA A 296 25.81 0.06 18.10
CA ALA A 296 26.74 1.11 18.44
C ALA A 296 26.29 1.92 19.70
N LEU A 297 24.97 2.12 19.87
CA LEU A 297 24.37 2.80 21.01
C LEU A 297 24.32 1.92 22.26
N GLY A 298 24.22 0.59 22.13
CA GLY A 298 24.31 -0.37 23.22
C GLY A 298 25.68 -0.34 23.90
N ALA A 299 26.75 -0.02 23.16
CA ALA A 299 28.08 0.26 23.72
C ALA A 299 28.10 1.48 24.65
N LEU A 300 27.09 2.37 24.58
CA LEU A 300 26.89 3.52 25.46
C LEU A 300 26.00 3.21 26.68
N GLY A 301 25.65 1.92 26.92
CA GLY A 301 24.90 1.49 28.11
C GLY A 301 23.37 1.72 28.03
N ILE A 302 22.82 1.93 26.85
CA ILE A 302 21.37 2.09 26.65
C ILE A 302 20.71 0.70 26.59
N ALA A 303 19.71 0.46 27.44
CA ALA A 303 18.99 -0.82 27.47
C ALA A 303 18.14 -1.00 26.19
N GLU A 304 17.93 -2.25 25.75
CA GLU A 304 17.18 -2.59 24.53
C GLU A 304 15.76 -2.02 24.50
N ASP A 305 15.06 -1.97 25.65
CA ASP A 305 13.73 -1.39 25.77
C ASP A 305 13.70 0.13 25.53
N GLN A 306 14.77 0.82 25.97
CA GLN A 306 14.93 2.26 25.72
C GLN A 306 15.19 2.54 24.25
N LEU A 307 15.86 1.62 23.59
CA LEU A 307 16.19 1.71 22.18
C LEU A 307 14.95 1.61 21.29
N GLN A 308 14.03 0.68 21.58
CA GLN A 308 12.75 0.59 20.87
C GLN A 308 11.90 1.86 21.03
N ASN A 309 11.89 2.44 22.23
CA ASN A 309 11.20 3.69 22.48
C ASN A 309 11.86 4.86 21.76
N LEU A 310 13.19 4.91 21.72
CA LEU A 310 13.94 5.91 20.95
C LEU A 310 13.64 5.81 19.45
N GLN A 311 13.54 4.59 18.89
CA GLN A 311 13.14 4.36 17.50
C GLN A 311 11.76 4.96 17.20
N LYS A 312 10.77 4.75 18.10
CA LYS A 312 9.42 5.31 17.95
C LYS A 312 9.43 6.85 17.98
N ILE A 313 10.23 7.44 18.88
CA ILE A 313 10.37 8.89 18.99
C ILE A 313 11.04 9.48 17.74
N VAL A 314 12.14 8.87 17.29
CA VAL A 314 12.83 9.30 16.07
C VAL A 314 11.92 9.20 14.86
N PHE A 315 11.20 8.09 14.73
CA PHE A 315 10.24 7.88 13.65
C PHE A 315 9.12 8.93 13.65
N GLY A 316 8.50 9.15 14.82
CA GLY A 316 7.45 10.18 14.98
C GLY A 316 7.96 11.60 14.71
N THR A 317 9.15 11.93 15.22
CA THR A 317 9.77 13.24 14.98
C THR A 317 10.08 13.46 13.50
N LEU A 318 10.61 12.43 12.83
CA LEU A 318 10.92 12.47 11.40
C LEU A 318 9.68 12.70 10.56
N ILE A 319 8.57 12.04 10.89
CA ILE A 319 7.26 12.25 10.24
C ILE A 319 6.81 13.70 10.41
N ILE A 320 6.87 14.25 11.63
CA ILE A 320 6.47 15.63 11.90
C ILE A 320 7.35 16.61 11.10
N VAL A 321 8.66 16.39 11.08
CA VAL A 321 9.59 17.23 10.31
C VAL A 321 9.28 17.18 8.81
N PHE A 322 9.00 15.98 8.27
CA PHE A 322 8.61 15.84 6.87
C PHE A 322 7.29 16.56 6.57
N LEU A 323 6.26 16.37 7.39
CA LEU A 323 4.96 17.04 7.21
C LEU A 323 5.08 18.58 7.23
N VAL A 324 5.98 19.11 8.06
CA VAL A 324 6.16 20.58 8.20
C VAL A 324 7.03 21.15 7.08
N LYS A 325 8.12 20.44 6.70
CA LYS A 325 9.10 20.96 5.73
C LYS A 325 8.79 20.63 4.29
N GLU A 326 8.22 19.44 4.03
CA GLU A 326 7.99 18.92 2.68
C GLU A 326 6.56 18.34 2.56
N PRO A 327 5.54 19.21 2.56
CA PRO A 327 4.13 18.78 2.51
C PRO A 327 3.79 18.02 1.23
N ASP A 328 4.57 18.18 0.15
CA ASP A 328 4.39 17.48 -1.12
C ASP A 328 5.16 16.14 -1.20
N GLY A 329 5.89 15.78 -0.14
CA GLY A 329 6.57 14.49 0.03
C GLY A 329 7.84 14.30 -0.79
N LEU A 330 8.47 13.12 -0.62
CA LEU A 330 9.74 12.76 -1.27
C LEU A 330 9.65 12.78 -2.80
N ALA A 331 8.48 12.49 -3.38
CA ALA A 331 8.30 12.48 -4.83
C ALA A 331 8.65 13.84 -5.47
N ARG A 332 8.27 14.94 -4.82
CA ARG A 332 8.59 16.28 -5.30
C ARG A 332 10.09 16.58 -5.21
N LEU A 333 10.74 16.17 -4.13
CA LEU A 333 12.19 16.35 -3.98
C LEU A 333 12.97 15.63 -5.09
N VAL A 334 12.56 14.41 -5.43
CA VAL A 334 13.18 13.65 -6.53
C VAL A 334 12.93 14.34 -7.88
N GLN A 335 11.72 14.86 -8.11
CA GLN A 335 11.42 15.61 -9.34
C GLN A 335 12.26 16.89 -9.45
N LEU A 336 12.39 17.66 -8.38
CA LEU A 336 13.21 18.87 -8.37
C LEU A 336 14.71 18.56 -8.55
N ALA A 337 15.20 17.47 -7.95
CA ALA A 337 16.58 17.03 -8.14
C ALA A 337 16.83 16.61 -9.60
N TRP A 338 15.89 15.89 -10.21
CA TRP A 338 15.97 15.48 -11.61
C TRP A 338 15.97 16.68 -12.56
N GLN A 339 15.09 17.66 -12.36
CA GLN A 339 15.02 18.87 -13.17
C GLN A 339 16.32 19.70 -13.09
N ARG A 340 16.93 19.81 -11.89
CA ARG A 340 18.21 20.48 -11.73
C ARG A 340 19.37 19.77 -12.43
N TRP A 341 19.31 18.45 -12.48
CA TRP A 341 20.33 17.65 -13.14
C TRP A 341 20.23 17.75 -14.67
N THR A 342 19.02 17.66 -15.22
CA THR A 342 18.78 17.80 -16.67
C THR A 342 19.03 19.24 -17.18
N ALA A 343 18.81 20.27 -16.35
CA ALA A 343 19.13 21.65 -16.72
C ALA A 343 20.65 21.89 -16.82
N LYS A 344 21.45 21.19 -15.99
CA LYS A 344 22.92 21.26 -16.06
C LYS A 344 23.56 20.56 -17.25
N GLU A 345 22.87 19.62 -17.88
CA GLU A 345 23.37 18.95 -19.10
C GLU A 345 23.06 19.76 -20.38
N GLN A 346 22.27 20.82 -20.29
CA GLN A 346 21.92 21.69 -21.43
C GLN A 346 22.74 23.01 -21.44
N GLU A 347 23.54 23.30 -20.41
CA GLU A 347 24.55 24.34 -20.36
C GLU A 347 25.96 23.78 -20.76
#